data_941efe55ee9d2c4d438d35431017fe5d
#
_entry.id   941efe55ee9d2c4d438d35431017fe5d
#
_cell.length_a   1.000
_cell.length_b   1.000
_cell.length_c   1.000
_cell.angle_alpha   90.00
_cell.angle_beta   90.00
_cell.angle_gamma   90.00
#
_symmetry.space_group_name_H-M   'P 1'
#
loop_
_entity.id
_entity.type
_entity.pdbx_description
1 polymer ?
#
loop_
_entity_poly.entity_id
_entity_poly.type
_entity_poly.pdbx_seq_one_letter_code
_entity_poly.pdbx_strand_id
1 'polypeptide(L)'
;GFIAIFDSPVEAVRASIVIQQNVIGRNASLPKHHWIEYRIGVNLGDVIIETDDVYGDGVNIATRLEGIARPGEVFISGGIYEQIKNKLVCGYESLGDRKVKNITDPVRVYRVLPDPSALQENRKRRETILIGLLSLALLIIAGGALWYMLVPARKLVEQASAPVSSP
;
A
#
# COMPACT_ATOMS: atom_id res chain seq x y z
N GLY A 1 -3.64 17.47 15.61
CA GLY A 1 -2.72 16.33 15.81
C GLY A 1 -2.09 16.41 17.20
N PHE A 2 -1.44 15.37 17.62
CA PHE A 2 -0.67 15.33 18.86
C PHE A 2 0.63 14.56 18.62
N ILE A 3 1.63 14.81 19.44
CA ILE A 3 2.91 14.12 19.47
C ILE A 3 3.01 13.38 20.80
N ALA A 4 3.46 12.14 20.77
CA ALA A 4 3.73 11.32 21.96
C ALA A 4 5.15 10.77 21.87
N ILE A 5 5.84 10.76 23.02
CA ILE A 5 7.20 10.25 23.15
C ILE A 5 7.15 8.96 23.95
N PHE A 6 7.93 8.00 23.54
CA PHE A 6 8.06 6.70 24.18
C PHE A 6 9.54 6.35 24.33
N ASP A 7 9.93 5.78 25.45
CA ASP A 7 11.28 5.28 25.66
C ASP A 7 11.57 3.98 24.90
N SER A 8 10.52 3.35 24.36
CA SER A 8 10.62 2.07 23.66
C SER A 8 9.90 2.11 22.30
N PRO A 9 10.61 1.80 21.18
CA PRO A 9 9.98 1.63 19.88
C PRO A 9 8.86 0.60 19.86
N VAL A 10 8.97 -0.46 20.65
CA VAL A 10 7.96 -1.52 20.79
C VAL A 10 6.67 -0.95 21.38
N GLU A 11 6.79 -0.15 22.46
CA GLU A 11 5.62 0.46 23.11
C GLU A 11 4.96 1.53 22.23
N ALA A 12 5.75 2.32 21.51
CA ALA A 12 5.21 3.30 20.56
C ALA A 12 4.34 2.64 19.48
N VAL A 13 4.81 1.56 18.87
CA VAL A 13 4.07 0.86 17.82
C VAL A 13 2.89 0.08 18.41
N ARG A 14 3.04 -0.53 19.58
CA ARG A 14 1.93 -1.20 20.28
C ARG A 14 0.80 -0.22 20.60
N ALA A 15 1.12 0.93 21.16
CA ALA A 15 0.14 1.98 21.43
C ALA A 15 -0.57 2.45 20.15
N SER A 16 0.19 2.63 19.07
CA SER A 16 -0.36 3.00 17.76
C SER A 16 -1.37 1.97 17.23
N ILE A 17 -1.07 0.69 17.36
CA ILE A 17 -1.98 -0.41 16.97
C ILE A 17 -3.25 -0.37 17.83
N VAL A 18 -3.10 -0.24 19.14
CA VAL A 18 -4.23 -0.20 20.09
C VAL A 18 -5.13 1.00 19.81
N ILE A 19 -4.56 2.18 19.53
CA ILE A 19 -5.32 3.38 19.17
C ILE A 19 -6.16 3.10 17.92
N GLN A 20 -5.57 2.55 16.85
CA GLN A 20 -6.31 2.27 15.62
C GLN A 20 -7.42 1.23 15.82
N GLN A 21 -7.14 0.17 16.56
CA GLN A 21 -8.15 -0.86 16.87
C GLN A 21 -9.33 -0.29 17.67
N ASN A 22 -9.06 0.54 18.68
CA ASN A 22 -10.10 1.19 19.48
C ASN A 22 -10.96 2.13 18.63
N VAL A 23 -10.34 2.88 17.73
CA VAL A 23 -11.06 3.80 16.83
C VAL A 23 -11.92 3.02 15.83
N ILE A 24 -11.41 1.94 15.26
CA ILE A 24 -12.20 1.05 14.40
C ILE A 24 -13.41 0.50 15.16
N GLY A 25 -13.22 -0.02 16.39
CA GLY A 25 -14.30 -0.52 17.23
C GLY A 25 -15.37 0.54 17.53
N ARG A 26 -14.94 1.77 17.85
CA ARG A 26 -15.85 2.91 18.07
C ARG A 26 -16.64 3.28 16.81
N ASN A 27 -15.96 3.37 15.67
CA ASN A 27 -16.56 3.75 14.40
C ASN A 27 -17.60 2.73 13.92
N ALA A 28 -17.45 1.46 14.26
CA ALA A 28 -18.38 0.39 13.86
C ALA A 28 -19.83 0.63 14.33
N SER A 29 -20.02 1.38 15.43
CA SER A 29 -21.35 1.74 15.97
C SER A 29 -21.87 3.11 15.53
N LEU A 30 -21.11 3.83 14.70
CA LEU A 30 -21.42 5.21 14.30
C LEU A 30 -21.71 5.33 12.80
N PRO A 31 -22.58 6.27 12.39
CA PRO A 31 -22.69 6.66 11.00
C PRO A 31 -21.35 7.18 10.45
N LYS A 32 -21.07 6.93 9.18
CA LYS A 32 -19.77 7.22 8.56
C LYS A 32 -19.31 8.68 8.69
N HIS A 33 -20.24 9.64 8.70
CA HIS A 33 -19.92 11.06 8.86
C HIS A 33 -19.51 11.45 10.30
N HIS A 34 -19.64 10.55 11.26
CA HIS A 34 -19.15 10.71 12.63
C HIS A 34 -17.87 9.90 12.91
N TRP A 35 -17.30 9.26 11.90
CA TRP A 35 -16.09 8.48 12.08
C TRP A 35 -14.90 9.39 12.40
N ILE A 36 -14.10 8.92 13.33
CA ILE A 36 -12.77 9.49 13.61
C ILE A 36 -11.76 8.56 12.96
N GLU A 37 -10.84 9.12 12.22
CA GLU A 37 -9.78 8.36 11.56
C GLU A 37 -8.43 9.04 11.85
N TYR A 38 -7.50 8.28 12.42
CA TYR A 38 -6.15 8.76 12.66
C TYR A 38 -5.20 8.25 11.61
N ARG A 39 -4.21 9.06 11.30
CA ARG A 39 -2.98 8.68 10.62
C ARG A 39 -1.88 8.73 11.67
N ILE A 40 -1.02 7.73 11.72
CA ILE A 40 0.03 7.64 12.73
C ILE A 40 1.37 7.41 12.03
N GLY A 41 2.34 8.28 12.33
CA GLY A 41 3.72 8.15 11.93
C GLY A 41 4.59 7.88 13.14
N VAL A 42 5.42 6.83 13.12
CA VAL A 42 6.35 6.49 14.21
C VAL A 42 7.77 6.49 13.68
N ASN A 43 8.64 7.22 14.35
CA ASN A 43 10.05 7.28 14.01
C ASN A 43 10.94 7.14 15.25
N LEU A 44 12.15 6.67 15.04
CA LEU A 44 13.22 6.64 16.04
C LEU A 44 14.20 7.76 15.71
N GLY A 45 14.49 8.62 16.65
CA GLY A 45 15.44 9.71 16.48
C GLY A 45 15.57 10.55 17.75
N ASP A 46 16.58 11.39 17.77
CA ASP A 46 16.79 12.31 18.86
C ASP A 46 15.71 13.39 18.89
N VAL A 47 15.26 13.71 20.09
CA VAL A 47 14.27 14.74 20.34
C VAL A 47 14.75 15.69 21.44
N ILE A 48 14.45 16.96 21.28
CA ILE A 48 14.66 17.99 22.28
C ILE A 48 13.29 18.28 22.88
N ILE A 49 13.19 18.13 24.20
CA ILE A 49 11.96 18.35 24.94
C ILE A 49 12.11 19.67 25.67
N GLU A 50 11.27 20.64 25.36
CA GLU A 50 11.12 21.89 26.09
C GLU A 50 9.76 21.89 26.82
N THR A 51 9.53 22.88 27.69
CA THR A 51 8.39 22.90 28.63
C THR A 51 7.03 22.68 27.93
N ASP A 52 6.85 23.18 26.71
CA ASP A 52 5.59 23.14 25.99
C ASP A 52 5.69 22.57 24.57
N ASP A 53 6.89 22.08 24.15
CA ASP A 53 7.04 21.61 22.78
C ASP A 53 8.16 20.56 22.65
N VAL A 54 8.15 19.86 21.51
CA VAL A 54 9.12 18.81 21.18
C VAL A 54 9.66 19.03 19.78
N TYR A 55 10.97 19.13 19.67
CA TYR A 55 11.66 19.40 18.41
C TYR A 55 12.65 18.31 18.06
N GLY A 56 13.10 18.31 16.82
CA GLY A 56 14.20 17.49 16.32
C GLY A 56 13.84 16.77 15.04
N ASP A 57 14.87 16.22 14.39
CA ASP A 57 14.70 15.49 13.14
C ASP A 57 13.83 14.24 13.31
N GLY A 58 13.89 13.62 14.50
CA GLY A 58 13.02 12.52 14.87
C GLY A 58 11.54 12.85 14.77
N VAL A 59 11.15 14.02 15.26
CA VAL A 59 9.78 14.55 15.21
C VAL A 59 9.37 14.90 13.77
N ASN A 60 10.28 15.56 13.05
CA ASN A 60 10.04 15.94 11.66
C ASN A 60 9.76 14.72 10.79
N ILE A 61 10.56 13.65 10.91
CA ILE A 61 10.33 12.41 10.16
C ILE A 61 9.00 11.77 10.55
N ALA A 62 8.68 11.65 11.84
CA ALA A 62 7.40 11.10 12.31
C ALA A 62 6.20 11.86 11.73
N THR A 63 6.24 13.19 11.73
CA THR A 63 5.20 14.05 11.13
C THR A 63 5.07 13.84 9.62
N ARG A 64 6.18 13.62 8.91
CA ARG A 64 6.14 13.33 7.47
C ARG A 64 5.59 11.94 7.17
N LEU A 65 5.90 10.95 8.01
CA LEU A 65 5.31 9.61 7.90
C LEU A 65 3.79 9.66 8.13
N GLU A 66 3.33 10.41 9.13
CA GLU A 66 1.90 10.68 9.35
C GLU A 66 1.26 11.30 8.11
N GLY A 67 1.89 12.33 7.53
CA GLY A 67 1.36 13.07 6.39
C GLY A 67 1.19 12.25 5.11
N ILE A 68 1.96 11.17 4.92
CA ILE A 68 1.84 10.26 3.76
C ILE A 68 1.01 9.00 4.07
N ALA A 69 0.64 8.76 5.33
CA ALA A 69 -0.24 7.67 5.71
C ALA A 69 -1.69 7.97 5.31
N ARG A 70 -2.44 6.93 5.02
CA ARG A 70 -3.89 7.04 4.83
C ARG A 70 -4.62 6.99 6.19
N PRO A 71 -5.84 7.50 6.28
CA PRO A 71 -6.68 7.31 7.46
C PRO A 71 -6.74 5.83 7.86
N GLY A 72 -6.55 5.56 9.15
CA GLY A 72 -6.52 4.20 9.71
C GLY A 72 -5.16 3.49 9.63
N GLU A 73 -4.14 4.07 8.98
CA GLU A 73 -2.82 3.43 8.84
C GLU A 73 -1.82 3.88 9.90
N VAL A 74 -0.88 2.99 10.19
CA VAL A 74 0.31 3.25 11.01
C VAL A 74 1.54 3.07 10.13
N PHE A 75 2.29 4.14 9.91
CA PHE A 75 3.56 4.12 9.18
C PHE A 75 4.74 4.23 10.14
N ILE A 76 5.76 3.43 9.89
CA ILE A 76 6.97 3.41 10.69
C ILE A 76 8.19 3.58 9.80
N SER A 77 9.24 4.21 10.33
CA SER A 77 10.54 4.28 9.66
C SER A 77 11.28 2.94 9.68
N GLY A 78 12.24 2.78 8.78
CA GLY A 78 13.13 1.61 8.74
C GLY A 78 13.85 1.37 10.06
N GLY A 79 14.27 2.42 10.77
CA GLY A 79 14.89 2.31 12.09
C GLY A 79 13.97 1.68 13.13
N ILE A 80 12.69 2.05 13.13
CA ILE A 80 11.68 1.41 13.99
C ILE A 80 11.50 -0.05 13.58
N TYR A 81 11.31 -0.34 12.28
CA TYR A 81 11.12 -1.70 11.80
C TYR A 81 12.22 -2.65 12.27
N GLU A 82 13.49 -2.26 12.13
CA GLU A 82 14.62 -3.08 12.56
C GLU A 82 14.59 -3.39 14.07
N GLN A 83 14.10 -2.47 14.89
CA GLN A 83 14.00 -2.64 16.35
C GLN A 83 12.86 -3.56 16.78
N ILE A 84 11.78 -3.66 16.01
CA ILE A 84 10.53 -4.31 16.45
C ILE A 84 10.18 -5.59 15.69
N LYS A 85 10.76 -5.83 14.50
CA LYS A 85 10.39 -6.93 13.60
C LYS A 85 10.34 -8.32 14.23
N ASN A 86 11.18 -8.53 15.26
CA ASN A 86 11.28 -9.80 16.01
C ASN A 86 10.67 -9.73 17.43
N LYS A 87 10.04 -8.59 17.77
CA LYS A 87 9.52 -8.34 19.13
C LYS A 87 8.01 -8.16 19.15
N LEU A 88 7.41 -7.75 18.04
CA LEU A 88 5.97 -7.59 17.89
C LEU A 88 5.42 -8.59 16.87
N VAL A 89 4.32 -9.25 17.27
CA VAL A 89 3.60 -10.17 16.40
C VAL A 89 2.59 -9.35 15.59
N CYS A 90 3.04 -8.78 14.49
CA CYS A 90 2.21 -8.08 13.51
C CYS A 90 2.85 -8.21 12.12
N GLY A 91 2.09 -7.87 11.08
CA GLY A 91 2.61 -7.82 9.72
C GLY A 91 3.27 -6.48 9.41
N TYR A 92 4.22 -6.49 8.48
CA TYR A 92 4.87 -5.29 7.98
C TYR A 92 4.91 -5.31 6.46
N GLU A 93 4.35 -4.30 5.82
CA GLU A 93 4.44 -4.12 4.38
C GLU A 93 5.47 -3.04 4.06
N SER A 94 6.50 -3.40 3.31
CA SER A 94 7.49 -2.41 2.84
C SER A 94 6.87 -1.53 1.76
N LEU A 95 6.94 -0.22 1.95
CA LEU A 95 6.52 0.78 0.99
C LEU A 95 7.71 1.37 0.21
N GLY A 96 8.92 0.86 0.48
CA GLY A 96 10.17 1.32 -0.12
C GLY A 96 10.67 2.65 0.46
N ASP A 97 11.65 3.21 -0.21
CA ASP A 97 12.25 4.48 0.17
C ASP A 97 11.37 5.64 -0.32
N ARG A 98 11.06 6.58 0.57
CA ARG A 98 10.21 7.74 0.29
C ARG A 98 10.98 9.04 0.50
N LYS A 99 10.96 9.89 -0.51
CA LYS A 99 11.39 11.27 -0.34
C LYS A 99 10.33 12.01 0.45
N VAL A 100 10.71 12.57 1.58
CA VAL A 100 9.83 13.36 2.44
C VAL A 100 10.30 14.81 2.46
N LYS A 101 9.35 15.74 2.54
CA LYS A 101 9.65 17.18 2.42
C LYS A 101 10.66 17.60 3.49
N ASN A 102 11.71 18.34 3.09
CA ASN A 102 12.77 18.88 3.94
C ASN A 102 13.64 17.82 4.64
N ILE A 103 13.68 16.59 4.14
CA ILE A 103 14.62 15.56 4.58
C ILE A 103 15.49 15.20 3.37
N THR A 104 16.81 15.30 3.53
CA THR A 104 17.77 15.12 2.43
C THR A 104 17.79 13.68 1.94
N ASP A 105 17.84 12.74 2.87
CA ASP A 105 17.93 11.31 2.56
C ASP A 105 16.54 10.67 2.49
N PRO A 106 16.33 9.73 1.55
CA PRO A 106 15.08 8.98 1.50
C PRO A 106 14.88 8.17 2.78
N VAL A 107 13.67 8.20 3.31
CA VAL A 107 13.28 7.43 4.49
C VAL A 107 12.64 6.13 4.02
N ARG A 108 13.17 4.99 4.48
CA ARG A 108 12.52 3.68 4.28
C ARG A 108 11.29 3.60 5.13
N VAL A 109 10.16 3.26 4.52
CA VAL A 109 8.84 3.28 5.15
C VAL A 109 8.21 1.91 5.14
N TYR A 110 7.61 1.53 6.25
CA TYR A 110 6.80 0.33 6.40
C TYR A 110 5.42 0.68 6.92
N ARG A 111 4.40 0.00 6.41
CA ARG A 111 3.06 0.00 6.98
C ARG A 111 2.92 -1.15 7.96
N VAL A 112 2.44 -0.85 9.16
CA VAL A 112 2.12 -1.87 10.16
C VAL A 112 0.75 -2.45 9.89
N LEU A 113 0.67 -3.78 9.87
CA LEU A 113 -0.56 -4.54 9.74
C LEU A 113 -0.82 -5.22 11.08
N PRO A 114 -1.85 -4.79 11.84
CA PRO A 114 -2.11 -5.31 13.18
C PRO A 114 -2.34 -6.83 13.22
N ASP A 115 -2.85 -7.38 12.09
CA ASP A 115 -3.04 -8.82 11.92
C ASP A 115 -1.99 -9.39 10.96
N PRO A 116 -1.16 -10.34 11.40
CA PRO A 116 -0.17 -11.00 10.53
C PRO A 116 -0.79 -11.71 9.32
N SER A 117 -2.04 -12.17 9.42
CA SER A 117 -2.76 -12.82 8.32
C SER A 117 -3.09 -11.87 7.17
N ALA A 118 -3.19 -10.57 7.44
CA ALA A 118 -3.44 -9.54 6.43
C ALA A 118 -2.36 -9.46 5.34
N LEU A 119 -1.12 -9.87 5.65
CA LEU A 119 -0.06 -10.00 4.64
C LEU A 119 -0.34 -11.11 3.64
N GLN A 120 -0.86 -12.24 4.12
CA GLN A 120 -1.17 -13.39 3.26
C GLN A 120 -2.36 -13.10 2.35
N GLU A 121 -3.35 -12.40 2.85
CA GLU A 121 -4.53 -11.99 2.08
C GLU A 121 -4.16 -11.00 0.96
N ASN A 122 -3.36 -9.98 1.27
CA ASN A 122 -2.88 -9.03 0.29
C ASN A 122 -1.99 -9.68 -0.78
N ARG A 123 -1.15 -10.65 -0.42
CA ARG A 123 -0.33 -11.41 -1.35
C ARG A 123 -1.18 -12.25 -2.30
N LYS A 124 -2.13 -13.03 -1.76
CA LYS A 124 -3.07 -13.83 -2.56
C LYS A 124 -3.87 -12.97 -3.53
N ARG A 125 -4.38 -11.83 -3.08
CA ARG A 125 -5.14 -10.91 -3.93
C ARG A 125 -4.29 -10.35 -5.08
N ARG A 126 -3.03 -9.99 -4.83
CA ARG A 126 -2.10 -9.53 -5.89
C ARG A 126 -1.80 -10.63 -6.89
N GLU A 127 -1.54 -11.85 -6.44
CA GLU A 127 -1.29 -13.01 -7.31
C GLU A 127 -2.52 -13.31 -8.18
N THR A 128 -3.73 -13.28 -7.62
CA THR A 128 -4.98 -13.48 -8.39
C THR A 128 -5.18 -12.41 -9.46
N ILE A 129 -4.90 -11.14 -9.15
CA ILE A 129 -5.01 -10.04 -10.12
C ILE A 129 -3.99 -10.22 -11.24
N LEU A 130 -2.75 -10.58 -10.93
CA LEU A 130 -1.69 -10.81 -11.93
C LEU A 130 -2.04 -11.98 -12.86
N ILE A 131 -2.53 -13.08 -12.31
CA ILE A 131 -2.99 -14.25 -13.10
C ILE A 131 -4.15 -13.84 -13.99
N GLY A 132 -5.10 -13.06 -13.48
CA GLY A 132 -6.24 -12.56 -14.27
C GLY A 132 -5.80 -11.65 -15.43
N LEU A 133 -4.84 -10.77 -15.20
CA LEU A 133 -4.29 -9.89 -16.25
C LEU A 133 -3.51 -10.69 -17.32
N LEU A 134 -2.72 -11.67 -16.88
CA LEU A 134 -1.98 -12.55 -17.80
C LEU A 134 -2.93 -13.40 -18.67
N SER A 135 -3.98 -13.97 -18.08
CA SER A 135 -4.97 -14.74 -18.82
C SER A 135 -5.74 -13.88 -19.83
N LEU A 136 -6.09 -12.65 -19.46
CA LEU A 136 -6.73 -11.70 -20.37
C LEU A 136 -5.82 -11.31 -21.54
N ALA A 137 -4.54 -11.05 -21.28
CA ALA A 137 -3.56 -10.76 -22.32
C ALA A 137 -3.41 -11.92 -23.29
N LEU A 138 -3.38 -13.16 -22.78
CA LEU A 138 -3.26 -14.37 -23.59
C LEU A 138 -4.48 -14.58 -24.48
N LEU A 139 -5.69 -14.30 -23.99
CA LEU A 139 -6.93 -14.34 -24.77
C LEU A 139 -6.93 -13.28 -25.89
N ILE A 140 -6.44 -12.07 -25.63
CA ILE A 140 -6.32 -11.02 -26.65
C ILE A 140 -5.35 -11.45 -27.75
N ILE A 141 -4.19 -12.01 -27.40
CA ILE A 141 -3.20 -12.49 -28.36
C ILE A 141 -3.78 -13.65 -29.19
N ALA A 142 -4.41 -14.63 -28.55
CA ALA A 142 -5.05 -15.75 -29.24
C ALA A 142 -6.17 -15.31 -30.18
N GLY A 143 -7.01 -14.38 -29.73
CA GLY A 143 -8.07 -13.78 -30.55
C GLY A 143 -7.54 -13.01 -31.76
N GLY A 144 -6.46 -12.24 -31.55
CA GLY A 144 -5.78 -11.52 -32.63
C GLY A 144 -5.12 -12.46 -33.66
N ALA A 145 -4.49 -13.53 -33.21
CA ALA A 145 -3.89 -14.56 -34.07
C ALA A 145 -4.96 -15.29 -34.89
N LEU A 146 -6.08 -15.64 -34.25
CA LEU A 146 -7.22 -16.27 -34.92
C LEU A 146 -7.85 -15.33 -35.96
N TRP A 147 -8.02 -14.08 -35.61
CA TRP A 147 -8.47 -13.04 -36.55
C TRP A 147 -7.55 -12.91 -37.75
N TYR A 148 -6.24 -12.86 -37.51
CA TYR A 148 -5.23 -12.76 -38.56
C TYR A 148 -5.23 -13.96 -39.51
N MET A 149 -5.49 -15.17 -39.01
CA MET A 149 -5.64 -16.38 -39.84
C MET A 149 -6.94 -16.42 -40.66
N LEU A 150 -8.05 -15.93 -40.10
CA LEU A 150 -9.36 -15.97 -40.74
C LEU A 150 -9.57 -14.92 -41.83
N VAL A 151 -8.93 -13.75 -41.69
CA VAL A 151 -9.08 -12.64 -42.65
C VAL A 151 -8.60 -13.00 -44.08
N PRO A 152 -7.38 -13.60 -44.29
CA PRO A 152 -6.96 -13.98 -45.63
C PRO A 152 -7.82 -15.10 -46.24
N ALA A 153 -8.30 -16.06 -45.40
CA ALA A 153 -9.19 -17.11 -45.90
C ALA A 153 -10.49 -16.58 -46.46
N ARG A 154 -11.08 -15.56 -45.87
CA ARG A 154 -12.31 -14.91 -46.42
C ARG A 154 -12.07 -14.22 -47.76
N LYS A 155 -10.92 -13.54 -47.95
CA LYS A 155 -10.57 -12.91 -49.21
C LYS A 155 -10.39 -13.90 -50.37
N LEU A 156 -9.83 -15.08 -50.09
CA LEU A 156 -9.68 -16.12 -51.07
C LEU A 156 -11.01 -16.74 -51.51
N VAL A 157 -11.96 -16.93 -50.61
CA VAL A 157 -13.30 -17.44 -50.92
C VAL A 157 -14.09 -16.39 -51.74
N GLU A 158 -14.00 -15.12 -51.45
CA GLU A 158 -14.68 -14.03 -52.16
C GLU A 158 -14.15 -13.86 -53.58
N GLN A 159 -12.84 -14.06 -53.81
CA GLN A 159 -12.22 -14.05 -55.14
C GLN A 159 -12.63 -15.27 -56.00
N ALA A 160 -12.82 -16.43 -55.34
CA ALA A 160 -13.25 -17.65 -56.06
C ALA A 160 -14.74 -17.65 -56.46
N SER A 161 -15.55 -16.83 -55.85
CA SER A 161 -17.00 -16.69 -56.13
C SER A 161 -17.38 -15.55 -57.09
N ALA A 162 -16.41 -14.79 -57.61
CA ALA A 162 -16.65 -13.74 -58.60
C ALA A 162 -17.12 -14.36 -59.93
N PRO A 163 -18.29 -13.95 -60.50
CA PRO A 163 -18.76 -14.51 -61.75
C PRO A 163 -17.82 -14.15 -62.89
N VAL A 164 -17.44 -15.19 -63.64
CA VAL A 164 -16.68 -15.02 -64.89
C VAL A 164 -17.59 -14.25 -65.86
N SER A 165 -17.23 -13.01 -66.15
CA SER A 165 -17.88 -12.26 -67.23
C SER A 165 -17.50 -12.89 -68.56
N SER A 166 -18.43 -13.57 -69.25
CA SER A 166 -18.29 -14.03 -70.60
C SER A 166 -18.29 -12.86 -71.58
N PRO A 167 -17.57 -13.00 -72.72
CA PRO A 167 -17.48 -11.95 -73.74
C PRO A 167 -18.77 -11.73 -74.54
#